data_ba12a071b524f53a2da368b4856d51b3
#
_entry.id   ba12a071b524f53a2da368b4856d51b3
#
_cell.length_a   1.000
_cell.length_b   1.000
_cell.length_c   1.000
_cell.angle_alpha   90.00
_cell.angle_beta   90.00
_cell.angle_gamma   90.00
#
_symmetry.space_group_name_H-M   'P 1'
#
loop_
_entity.id
_entity.type
_entity.pdbx_description
1 polymer ?
#
loop_
_entity_poly.entity_id
_entity_poly.type
_entity_poly.pdbx_seq_one_letter_code
_entity_poly.pdbx_strand_id
1 'polypeptide(L)'
;MVALLFIAFLLPLCAVAQNGDRTVEELVKLGFENVCWGEDGAEVVYVVENNTYRQSDVGIGMALDEIQKSGMPKDGRLCRLIILDNNVPKISLCCNSTRVGERDIRRSDWNVSYDLGQGWELVKGKERKNSSLYKVDLVVYPMFSFKNGRNSVPYQVRFNVNPTIEASLWKGGRVTAQLVIPVVNDFGYKYDDVRPGYLTVSQTVRLPYNIFVTGTAGCFSGNRNGFDVNVEYFPKLKDFWFDARASYTWFGEWGEWKNGKNLHPFKFGYDRNSGRVTWNIGANYYLREFNSQLSVRAEKYIQGECGVRLDLIRHMKNCSIGFYGMYVPSDDHNEGVNGGFRFVVKLPPYKYKRRGYVPRVTTSSIWGFEYNAGGTFVYGQSFKANAQMNMSEAIKYNPAYLEQELLNF
;
A
#
# COMPACT_ATOMS: atom_id res chain seq x y z
N MET A 1 47.74 -33.62 -15.45
CA MET A 1 46.38 -34.09 -15.80
C MET A 1 45.32 -33.81 -14.72
N VAL A 2 45.68 -33.78 -13.43
CA VAL A 2 44.73 -33.49 -12.32
C VAL A 2 44.34 -32.02 -12.23
N ALA A 3 45.24 -31.09 -12.54
CA ALA A 3 44.95 -29.62 -12.51
C ALA A 3 43.97 -29.14 -13.59
N LEU A 4 43.94 -29.80 -14.76
CA LEU A 4 43.00 -29.48 -15.84
C LEU A 4 41.57 -29.94 -15.55
N LEU A 5 41.39 -31.01 -14.78
CA LEU A 5 40.09 -31.50 -14.34
C LEU A 5 39.45 -30.59 -13.27
N PHE A 6 40.26 -29.93 -12.42
CA PHE A 6 39.76 -28.99 -11.41
C PHE A 6 39.27 -27.68 -12.03
N ILE A 7 39.91 -27.21 -13.12
CA ILE A 7 39.51 -25.99 -13.84
C ILE A 7 38.20 -26.24 -14.62
N ALA A 8 37.99 -27.43 -15.18
CA ALA A 8 36.79 -27.80 -15.91
C ALA A 8 35.54 -27.93 -15.00
N PHE A 9 35.74 -28.21 -13.70
CA PHE A 9 34.60 -28.29 -12.73
C PHE A 9 34.21 -26.94 -12.13
N LEU A 10 35.11 -25.94 -12.16
CA LEU A 10 34.82 -24.58 -11.68
C LEU A 10 34.17 -23.69 -12.74
N LEU A 11 34.36 -24.00 -14.03
CA LEU A 11 33.80 -23.19 -15.12
C LEU A 11 32.24 -23.20 -15.18
N PRO A 12 31.52 -24.31 -14.96
CA PRO A 12 30.05 -24.26 -14.94
C PRO A 12 29.46 -23.55 -13.70
N LEU A 13 30.14 -23.61 -12.53
CA LEU A 13 29.72 -22.88 -11.34
C LEU A 13 29.84 -21.36 -11.53
N CYS A 14 30.91 -20.89 -12.19
CA CYS A 14 31.06 -19.48 -12.52
C CYS A 14 30.04 -18.99 -13.57
N ALA A 15 29.66 -19.84 -14.53
CA ALA A 15 28.68 -19.48 -15.56
C ALA A 15 27.25 -19.34 -15.00
N VAL A 16 26.88 -20.15 -14.00
CA VAL A 16 25.57 -20.08 -13.33
C VAL A 16 25.52 -18.84 -12.43
N ALA A 17 26.59 -18.54 -11.68
CA ALA A 17 26.69 -17.32 -10.88
C ALA A 17 26.61 -16.05 -11.75
N GLN A 18 27.17 -16.03 -12.94
CA GLN A 18 27.06 -14.93 -13.88
C GLN A 18 25.63 -14.61 -14.34
N ASN A 19 24.75 -15.61 -14.47
CA ASN A 19 23.36 -15.38 -14.88
C ASN A 19 22.53 -14.66 -13.81
N GLY A 20 22.64 -15.01 -12.54
CA GLY A 20 21.92 -14.37 -11.45
C GLY A 20 22.36 -12.91 -11.25
N ASP A 21 23.67 -12.65 -11.26
CA ASP A 21 24.20 -11.29 -11.13
C ASP A 21 23.80 -10.40 -12.31
N ARG A 22 23.82 -10.94 -13.52
CA ARG A 22 23.32 -10.22 -14.71
C ARG A 22 21.85 -9.88 -14.59
N THR A 23 21.01 -10.82 -14.14
CA THR A 23 19.58 -10.55 -13.93
C THR A 23 19.36 -9.45 -12.89
N VAL A 24 20.13 -9.46 -11.78
CA VAL A 24 20.10 -8.39 -10.78
C VAL A 24 20.47 -7.04 -11.38
N GLU A 25 21.48 -6.98 -12.24
CA GLU A 25 21.85 -5.72 -12.93
C GLU A 25 20.75 -5.20 -13.85
N GLU A 26 20.11 -6.08 -14.62
CA GLU A 26 19.00 -5.69 -15.48
C GLU A 26 17.78 -5.23 -14.66
N LEU A 27 17.44 -5.91 -13.56
CA LEU A 27 16.40 -5.47 -12.64
C LEU A 27 16.70 -4.08 -12.04
N VAL A 28 17.95 -3.81 -11.67
CA VAL A 28 18.38 -2.48 -11.21
C VAL A 28 18.27 -1.43 -12.32
N LYS A 29 18.63 -1.75 -13.57
CA LYS A 29 18.45 -0.86 -14.73
C LYS A 29 16.97 -0.57 -15.01
N LEU A 30 16.09 -1.54 -14.77
CA LEU A 30 14.65 -1.34 -14.81
C LEU A 30 14.16 -0.39 -13.71
N GLY A 31 14.96 -0.14 -12.68
CA GLY A 31 14.69 0.80 -11.59
C GLY A 31 14.22 0.16 -10.30
N PHE A 32 14.24 -1.18 -10.21
CA PHE A 32 13.93 -1.86 -8.95
C PHE A 32 14.98 -1.53 -7.88
N GLU A 33 14.51 -1.50 -6.65
CA GLU A 33 15.32 -1.23 -5.47
C GLU A 33 15.46 -2.49 -4.61
N ASN A 34 16.42 -2.50 -3.70
CA ASN A 34 16.70 -3.62 -2.80
C ASN A 34 16.88 -4.97 -3.52
N VAL A 35 17.52 -4.96 -4.70
CA VAL A 35 17.65 -6.13 -5.55
C VAL A 35 18.79 -7.03 -5.06
N CYS A 36 18.51 -8.31 -4.88
CA CYS A 36 19.52 -9.35 -4.67
C CYS A 36 19.01 -10.69 -5.17
N TRP A 37 19.89 -11.69 -5.20
CA TRP A 37 19.55 -13.06 -5.57
C TRP A 37 20.31 -14.07 -4.74
N GLY A 38 19.84 -15.30 -4.74
CA GLY A 38 20.48 -16.44 -4.13
C GLY A 38 19.97 -17.73 -4.72
N GLU A 39 20.73 -18.79 -4.57
CA GLU A 39 20.33 -20.13 -5.04
C GLU A 39 20.84 -21.22 -4.12
N ASP A 40 20.16 -22.35 -4.19
CA ASP A 40 20.61 -23.63 -3.66
C ASP A 40 20.29 -24.76 -4.65
N GLY A 41 20.36 -25.99 -4.19
CA GLY A 41 20.04 -27.17 -5.02
C GLY A 41 18.55 -27.28 -5.40
N ALA A 42 17.65 -26.55 -4.76
CA ALA A 42 16.20 -26.67 -4.93
C ALA A 42 15.58 -25.45 -5.65
N GLU A 43 16.08 -24.24 -5.37
CA GLU A 43 15.48 -23.03 -5.92
C GLU A 43 16.49 -21.92 -6.23
N VAL A 44 16.11 -21.05 -7.16
CA VAL A 44 16.75 -19.76 -7.46
C VAL A 44 15.79 -18.67 -6.99
N VAL A 45 16.29 -17.74 -6.18
CA VAL A 45 15.49 -16.72 -5.52
C VAL A 45 15.97 -15.32 -5.92
N TYR A 46 15.06 -14.48 -6.36
CA TYR A 46 15.26 -13.06 -6.61
C TYR A 46 14.46 -12.23 -5.60
N VAL A 47 14.98 -11.09 -5.23
CA VAL A 47 14.31 -10.12 -4.35
C VAL A 47 14.26 -8.79 -5.06
N VAL A 48 13.10 -8.12 -5.02
CA VAL A 48 12.95 -6.75 -5.54
C VAL A 48 12.02 -5.93 -4.67
N GLU A 49 12.18 -4.62 -4.69
CA GLU A 49 11.23 -3.64 -4.19
C GLU A 49 10.81 -2.69 -5.32
N ASN A 50 9.50 -2.55 -5.53
CA ASN A 50 8.97 -1.70 -6.60
C ASN A 50 8.60 -0.31 -6.07
N ASN A 51 9.52 0.64 -6.20
CA ASN A 51 9.28 2.05 -5.95
C ASN A 51 9.30 2.89 -7.24
N THR A 52 9.42 2.26 -8.40
CA THR A 52 9.61 2.92 -9.70
C THR A 52 8.35 2.88 -10.55
N TYR A 53 7.68 1.75 -10.58
CA TYR A 53 6.41 1.62 -11.31
C TYR A 53 5.26 1.96 -10.37
N ARG A 54 4.36 2.80 -10.85
CA ARG A 54 3.23 3.27 -10.06
C ARG A 54 2.29 2.16 -9.64
N GLN A 55 1.96 1.26 -10.56
CA GLN A 55 1.12 0.11 -10.29
C GLN A 55 1.98 -1.09 -9.89
N SER A 56 1.57 -1.79 -8.83
CA SER A 56 2.35 -2.92 -8.31
C SER A 56 2.34 -4.10 -9.26
N ASP A 57 1.20 -4.40 -9.87
CA ASP A 57 1.01 -5.44 -10.87
C ASP A 57 1.92 -5.20 -12.10
N VAL A 58 1.98 -3.96 -12.60
CA VAL A 58 2.89 -3.57 -13.69
C VAL A 58 4.35 -3.80 -13.30
N GLY A 59 4.76 -3.31 -12.13
CA GLY A 59 6.14 -3.49 -11.67
C GLY A 59 6.50 -4.95 -11.48
N ILE A 60 5.64 -5.75 -10.85
CA ILE A 60 5.87 -7.18 -10.67
C ILE A 60 5.92 -7.87 -12.03
N GLY A 61 5.00 -7.57 -12.95
CA GLY A 61 5.02 -8.12 -14.30
C GLY A 61 6.32 -7.84 -15.04
N MET A 62 6.85 -6.62 -14.97
CA MET A 62 8.15 -6.25 -15.55
C MET A 62 9.32 -7.01 -14.92
N ALA A 63 9.28 -7.27 -13.62
CA ALA A 63 10.30 -8.08 -12.95
C ALA A 63 10.24 -9.54 -13.39
N LEU A 64 9.04 -10.11 -13.51
CA LEU A 64 8.84 -11.47 -14.01
C LEU A 64 9.35 -11.63 -15.45
N ASP A 65 9.03 -10.69 -16.33
CA ASP A 65 9.47 -10.71 -17.73
C ASP A 65 11.02 -10.70 -17.82
N GLU A 66 11.70 -9.89 -17.02
CA GLU A 66 13.16 -9.87 -17.01
C GLU A 66 13.76 -11.16 -16.43
N ILE A 67 13.19 -11.71 -15.35
CA ILE A 67 13.62 -12.97 -14.78
C ILE A 67 13.41 -14.12 -15.78
N GLN A 68 12.30 -14.16 -16.49
CA GLN A 68 12.02 -15.16 -17.54
C GLN A 68 13.07 -15.11 -18.65
N LYS A 69 13.47 -13.90 -19.03
CA LYS A 69 14.46 -13.69 -20.11
C LYS A 69 15.88 -14.08 -19.70
N SER A 70 16.31 -13.77 -18.49
CA SER A 70 17.72 -13.82 -18.10
C SER A 70 18.01 -14.67 -16.87
N GLY A 71 17.04 -14.95 -16.01
CA GLY A 71 17.24 -15.52 -14.67
C GLY A 71 16.56 -16.85 -14.39
N MET A 72 15.77 -17.40 -15.32
CA MET A 72 15.09 -18.68 -15.10
C MET A 72 16.10 -19.86 -15.04
N PRO A 73 16.01 -20.74 -14.03
CA PRO A 73 16.79 -21.95 -13.98
C PRO A 73 16.35 -22.91 -15.11
N LYS A 74 17.35 -23.54 -15.76
CA LYS A 74 17.11 -24.50 -16.84
C LYS A 74 17.13 -25.95 -16.38
N ASP A 75 17.52 -26.19 -15.13
CA ASP A 75 17.75 -27.50 -14.51
C ASP A 75 16.54 -28.03 -13.73
N GLY A 76 15.39 -27.37 -13.85
CA GLY A 76 14.15 -27.81 -13.22
C GLY A 76 13.97 -27.35 -11.79
N ARG A 77 14.89 -26.56 -11.25
CA ARG A 77 14.73 -25.90 -9.95
C ARG A 77 13.56 -24.91 -9.97
N LEU A 78 13.03 -24.63 -8.79
CA LEU A 78 12.02 -23.60 -8.61
C LEU A 78 12.64 -22.20 -8.82
N CYS A 79 11.96 -21.34 -9.55
CA CYS A 79 12.28 -19.90 -9.58
C CYS A 79 11.32 -19.16 -8.65
N ARG A 80 11.86 -18.36 -7.73
CA ARG A 80 11.09 -17.57 -6.78
C ARG A 80 11.44 -16.09 -6.87
N LEU A 81 10.43 -15.24 -6.95
CA LEU A 81 10.55 -13.79 -6.82
C LEU A 81 9.90 -13.35 -5.50
N ILE A 82 10.65 -12.70 -4.62
CA ILE A 82 10.15 -12.13 -3.35
C ILE A 82 10.01 -10.63 -3.53
N ILE A 83 8.82 -10.11 -3.23
CA ILE A 83 8.50 -8.69 -3.31
C ILE A 83 8.61 -8.07 -1.92
N LEU A 84 9.37 -6.98 -1.84
CA LEU A 84 9.47 -6.16 -0.64
C LEU A 84 8.56 -4.93 -0.74
N ASP A 85 8.13 -4.44 0.40
CA ASP A 85 7.55 -3.12 0.59
C ASP A 85 8.18 -2.49 1.83
N ASN A 86 8.85 -1.37 1.65
CA ASN A 86 9.63 -0.70 2.69
C ASN A 86 10.63 -1.66 3.38
N ASN A 87 11.37 -2.42 2.57
CA ASN A 87 12.32 -3.45 3.01
C ASN A 87 11.71 -4.67 3.74
N VAL A 88 10.39 -4.75 3.90
CA VAL A 88 9.70 -5.88 4.54
C VAL A 88 9.18 -6.83 3.46
N PRO A 89 9.48 -8.14 3.52
CA PRO A 89 8.98 -9.09 2.53
C PRO A 89 7.46 -9.25 2.67
N LYS A 90 6.74 -9.04 1.57
CA LYS A 90 5.27 -9.10 1.54
C LYS A 90 4.76 -10.41 1.00
N ILE A 91 5.16 -10.76 -0.21
CA ILE A 91 4.68 -11.91 -0.97
C ILE A 91 5.83 -12.57 -1.73
N SER A 92 5.61 -13.79 -2.18
CA SER A 92 6.47 -14.47 -3.15
C SER A 92 5.67 -14.96 -4.36
N LEU A 93 6.33 -15.00 -5.51
CA LEU A 93 5.82 -15.58 -6.74
C LEU A 93 6.75 -16.73 -7.13
N CYS A 94 6.21 -17.91 -7.38
CA CYS A 94 6.99 -19.10 -7.67
C CYS A 94 6.57 -19.74 -9.00
N CYS A 95 7.55 -20.09 -9.82
CA CYS A 95 7.35 -20.83 -11.06
C CYS A 95 8.30 -22.02 -11.14
N ASN A 96 7.78 -23.15 -11.60
CA ASN A 96 8.59 -24.33 -11.89
C ASN A 96 8.59 -24.57 -13.41
N SER A 97 9.73 -24.32 -14.06
CA SER A 97 9.88 -24.42 -15.51
C SER A 97 9.61 -25.84 -16.06
N THR A 98 9.89 -26.88 -15.30
CA THR A 98 9.63 -28.28 -15.73
C THR A 98 8.14 -28.61 -15.80
N ARG A 99 7.30 -27.95 -14.99
CA ARG A 99 5.84 -28.15 -15.05
C ARG A 99 5.17 -27.46 -16.23
N VAL A 100 5.85 -26.46 -16.83
CA VAL A 100 5.34 -25.70 -17.97
C VAL A 100 5.57 -26.45 -19.29
N GLY A 101 6.53 -27.37 -19.33
CA GLY A 101 6.90 -28.12 -20.52
C GLY A 101 7.68 -27.27 -21.54
N GLU A 102 7.51 -27.57 -22.82
CA GLU A 102 8.25 -26.90 -23.92
C GLU A 102 7.65 -25.54 -24.32
N ARG A 103 6.47 -25.18 -23.79
CA ARG A 103 5.86 -23.88 -24.11
C ARG A 103 6.52 -22.73 -23.33
N ASP A 104 6.38 -21.52 -23.83
CA ASP A 104 6.80 -20.32 -23.13
C ASP A 104 6.08 -20.16 -21.77
N ILE A 105 6.83 -19.75 -20.75
CA ILE A 105 6.29 -19.50 -19.43
C ILE A 105 5.38 -18.26 -19.50
N ARG A 106 4.15 -18.43 -19.03
CA ARG A 106 3.15 -17.35 -18.94
C ARG A 106 3.07 -16.81 -17.52
N ARG A 107 2.53 -15.63 -17.35
CA ARG A 107 2.30 -15.05 -16.01
C ARG A 107 1.35 -15.89 -15.15
N SER A 108 0.42 -16.62 -15.78
CA SER A 108 -0.45 -17.61 -15.10
C SER A 108 0.29 -18.80 -14.48
N ASP A 109 1.53 -19.06 -14.90
CA ASP A 109 2.32 -20.15 -14.36
C ASP A 109 3.04 -19.78 -13.05
N TRP A 110 2.98 -18.51 -12.68
CA TRP A 110 3.50 -18.01 -11.42
C TRP A 110 2.43 -18.05 -10.33
N ASN A 111 2.70 -18.85 -9.31
CA ASN A 111 1.84 -18.97 -8.14
C ASN A 111 2.19 -17.91 -7.11
N VAL A 112 1.26 -17.04 -6.78
CA VAL A 112 1.43 -15.98 -5.79
C VAL A 112 1.06 -16.47 -4.40
N SER A 113 1.87 -16.18 -3.39
CA SER A 113 1.65 -16.61 -2.01
C SER A 113 2.26 -15.66 -0.99
N TYR A 114 1.72 -15.64 0.23
CA TYR A 114 2.41 -15.04 1.37
C TYR A 114 3.53 -15.91 1.92
N ASP A 115 3.57 -17.20 1.57
CA ASP A 115 4.64 -18.09 1.98
C ASP A 115 5.94 -17.77 1.22
N LEU A 116 6.98 -17.40 1.96
CA LEU A 116 8.28 -17.08 1.39
C LEU A 116 9.14 -18.33 1.16
N GLY A 117 8.72 -19.50 1.68
CA GLY A 117 9.47 -20.76 1.61
C GLY A 117 10.85 -20.67 2.28
N GLN A 118 11.70 -21.62 1.98
CA GLN A 118 13.12 -21.61 2.42
C GLN A 118 13.94 -20.53 1.69
N GLY A 119 13.45 -20.06 0.54
CA GLY A 119 14.15 -19.07 -0.27
C GLY A 119 14.43 -17.75 0.44
N TRP A 120 13.61 -17.36 1.43
CA TRP A 120 13.90 -16.15 2.22
C TRP A 120 15.19 -16.28 3.02
N GLU A 121 15.48 -17.46 3.56
CA GLU A 121 16.71 -17.72 4.33
C GLU A 121 17.97 -17.54 3.47
N LEU A 122 17.90 -17.89 2.17
CA LEU A 122 19.01 -17.74 1.22
C LEU A 122 19.38 -16.28 0.94
N VAL A 123 18.43 -15.36 1.09
CA VAL A 123 18.57 -13.96 0.63
C VAL A 123 18.44 -12.90 1.72
N LYS A 124 17.88 -13.23 2.90
CA LYS A 124 17.59 -12.26 3.97
C LYS A 124 18.82 -11.48 4.46
N GLY A 125 19.99 -12.13 4.47
CA GLY A 125 21.27 -11.56 4.93
C GLY A 125 22.17 -11.04 3.80
N LYS A 126 21.77 -11.17 2.54
CA LYS A 126 22.59 -10.74 1.41
C LYS A 126 22.57 -9.22 1.25
N GLU A 127 23.67 -8.68 0.76
CA GLU A 127 23.77 -7.30 0.33
C GLU A 127 22.80 -7.04 -0.83
N ARG A 128 22.13 -5.91 -0.81
CA ARG A 128 21.12 -5.52 -1.80
C ARG A 128 21.64 -4.39 -2.67
N LYS A 129 21.58 -4.57 -3.98
CA LYS A 129 21.89 -3.51 -4.94
C LYS A 129 20.74 -2.49 -4.96
N ASN A 130 21.09 -1.23 -5.17
CA ASN A 130 20.14 -0.12 -5.28
C ASN A 130 19.21 0.01 -4.05
N SER A 131 19.80 0.14 -2.85
CA SER A 131 19.03 0.28 -1.61
C SER A 131 17.98 1.40 -1.69
N SER A 132 16.77 1.15 -1.15
CA SER A 132 15.72 2.17 -1.01
C SER A 132 15.92 3.06 0.22
N LEU A 133 16.79 2.69 1.15
CA LEU A 133 17.03 3.45 2.37
C LEU A 133 17.60 4.84 2.07
N TYR A 134 17.12 5.83 2.83
CA TYR A 134 17.49 7.25 2.73
C TYR A 134 17.12 7.92 1.40
N LYS A 135 16.37 7.26 0.56
CA LYS A 135 15.80 7.88 -0.63
C LYS A 135 14.49 8.58 -0.28
N VAL A 136 14.32 9.75 -0.87
CA VAL A 136 13.16 10.61 -0.65
C VAL A 136 12.29 10.60 -1.90
N ASP A 137 11.00 10.41 -1.71
CA ASP A 137 9.97 10.53 -2.74
C ASP A 137 9.03 11.68 -2.42
N LEU A 138 8.68 12.46 -3.44
CA LEU A 138 7.65 13.48 -3.36
C LEU A 138 6.40 12.94 -4.05
N VAL A 139 5.43 12.52 -3.25
CA VAL A 139 4.17 11.93 -3.74
C VAL A 139 3.07 12.97 -3.63
N VAL A 140 2.40 13.27 -4.74
CA VAL A 140 1.28 14.19 -4.75
C VAL A 140 -0.03 13.40 -4.65
N TYR A 141 -0.82 13.68 -3.61
CA TYR A 141 -2.13 13.07 -3.38
C TYR A 141 -3.24 14.08 -3.74
N PRO A 142 -3.93 13.91 -4.87
CA PRO A 142 -5.14 14.67 -5.14
C PRO A 142 -6.27 14.16 -4.24
N MET A 143 -6.86 15.04 -3.46
CA MET A 143 -7.93 14.71 -2.49
C MET A 143 -9.20 15.41 -2.86
N PHE A 144 -10.24 14.65 -3.09
CA PHE A 144 -11.57 15.14 -3.39
C PHE A 144 -12.54 14.78 -2.27
N SER A 145 -13.33 15.74 -1.83
CA SER A 145 -14.39 15.55 -0.85
C SER A 145 -15.65 16.23 -1.34
N PHE A 146 -16.76 15.57 -1.17
CA PHE A 146 -18.06 16.03 -1.63
C PHE A 146 -19.09 15.90 -0.51
N LYS A 147 -19.99 16.88 -0.39
CA LYS A 147 -21.14 16.85 0.50
C LYS A 147 -22.37 17.27 -0.24
N ASN A 148 -23.49 16.62 0.02
CA ASN A 148 -24.80 17.17 -0.33
C ASN A 148 -25.10 18.34 0.61
N GLY A 149 -25.44 19.48 0.02
CA GLY A 149 -25.82 20.67 0.73
C GLY A 149 -27.32 20.71 1.06
N ARG A 150 -27.75 21.84 1.63
CA ARG A 150 -29.16 22.17 1.77
C ARG A 150 -29.71 22.75 0.45
N ASN A 151 -31.03 22.93 0.35
CA ASN A 151 -31.68 23.41 -0.87
C ASN A 151 -31.08 24.69 -1.47
N SER A 152 -30.47 25.56 -0.65
CA SER A 152 -29.82 26.81 -1.10
C SER A 152 -28.44 26.60 -1.69
N VAL A 153 -27.73 25.50 -1.31
CA VAL A 153 -26.41 25.13 -1.80
C VAL A 153 -26.40 23.61 -1.98
N PRO A 154 -26.88 23.11 -3.14
CA PRO A 154 -27.10 21.67 -3.32
C PRO A 154 -25.84 20.84 -3.25
N TYR A 155 -24.68 21.41 -3.60
CA TYR A 155 -23.41 20.71 -3.59
C TYR A 155 -22.32 21.56 -2.95
N GLN A 156 -21.49 20.93 -2.13
CA GLN A 156 -20.25 21.50 -1.61
C GLN A 156 -19.09 20.60 -2.00
N VAL A 157 -18.05 21.19 -2.54
CA VAL A 157 -16.86 20.48 -3.03
C VAL A 157 -15.63 21.00 -2.30
N ARG A 158 -14.72 20.11 -1.99
CA ARG A 158 -13.38 20.45 -1.57
C ARG A 158 -12.39 19.61 -2.37
N PHE A 159 -11.49 20.29 -3.06
CA PHE A 159 -10.38 19.65 -3.77
C PHE A 159 -9.06 20.21 -3.25
N ASN A 160 -8.21 19.32 -2.79
CA ASN A 160 -6.88 19.65 -2.30
C ASN A 160 -5.83 18.90 -3.13
N VAL A 161 -4.67 19.52 -3.28
CA VAL A 161 -3.45 18.89 -3.77
C VAL A 161 -2.49 18.77 -2.59
N ASN A 162 -2.15 17.54 -2.22
CA ASN A 162 -1.39 17.27 -1.00
C ASN A 162 0.00 16.72 -1.36
N PRO A 163 1.02 17.59 -1.59
CA PRO A 163 2.40 17.12 -1.75
C PRO A 163 2.88 16.50 -0.43
N THR A 164 3.45 15.31 -0.55
CA THR A 164 3.84 14.47 0.58
C THR A 164 5.26 13.96 0.37
N ILE A 165 6.12 14.21 1.31
CA ILE A 165 7.47 13.63 1.38
C ILE A 165 7.34 12.28 2.07
N GLU A 166 7.83 11.24 1.42
CA GLU A 166 7.92 9.89 1.97
C GLU A 166 9.37 9.42 1.90
N ALA A 167 9.90 8.89 3.00
CA ALA A 167 11.26 8.39 3.08
C ALA A 167 11.35 7.14 3.95
N SER A 168 12.08 6.13 3.47
CA SER A 168 12.44 4.93 4.23
C SER A 168 13.78 5.16 4.89
N LEU A 169 13.80 5.27 6.23
CA LEU A 169 15.04 5.56 6.98
C LEU A 169 15.71 4.29 7.50
N TRP A 170 14.95 3.23 7.73
CA TRP A 170 15.42 1.91 8.15
C TRP A 170 14.44 0.83 7.67
N LYS A 171 14.79 -0.43 7.83
CA LYS A 171 13.95 -1.57 7.40
C LYS A 171 12.58 -1.53 8.08
N GLY A 172 11.51 -1.39 7.30
CA GLY A 172 10.14 -1.27 7.77
C GLY A 172 9.77 0.11 8.31
N GLY A 173 10.74 1.02 8.47
CA GLY A 173 10.52 2.37 8.99
C GLY A 173 10.26 3.38 7.88
N ARG A 174 9.19 4.16 7.99
CA ARG A 174 8.81 5.23 7.04
C ARG A 174 8.50 6.52 7.78
N VAL A 175 9.00 7.61 7.24
CA VAL A 175 8.62 8.97 7.63
C VAL A 175 7.77 9.58 6.54
N THR A 176 6.68 10.22 6.93
CA THR A 176 5.74 10.90 6.03
C THR A 176 5.54 12.33 6.51
N ALA A 177 5.73 13.30 5.61
CA ALA A 177 5.46 14.71 5.86
C ALA A 177 4.62 15.28 4.72
N GLN A 178 3.41 15.73 5.02
CA GLN A 178 2.43 16.19 4.04
C GLN A 178 2.02 17.64 4.29
N LEU A 179 1.86 18.39 3.20
CA LEU A 179 1.13 19.65 3.18
C LEU A 179 -0.22 19.45 2.52
N VAL A 180 -1.24 20.16 3.00
CA VAL A 180 -2.56 20.24 2.39
C VAL A 180 -2.68 21.61 1.73
N ILE A 181 -2.79 21.63 0.42
CA ILE A 181 -2.95 22.83 -0.39
C ILE A 181 -4.37 22.85 -0.95
N PRO A 182 -5.26 23.69 -0.44
CA PRO A 182 -6.62 23.82 -0.97
C PRO A 182 -6.60 24.48 -2.36
N VAL A 183 -7.35 23.92 -3.28
CA VAL A 183 -7.54 24.44 -4.65
C VAL A 183 -8.97 24.92 -4.85
N VAL A 184 -9.94 24.12 -4.36
CA VAL A 184 -11.36 24.48 -4.31
C VAL A 184 -11.86 24.14 -2.90
N ASN A 185 -12.60 25.07 -2.28
CA ASN A 185 -13.14 24.85 -0.95
C ASN A 185 -14.50 25.53 -0.74
N ASP A 186 -15.54 24.71 -0.60
CA ASP A 186 -16.87 25.13 -0.20
C ASP A 186 -17.19 24.73 1.26
N PHE A 187 -16.21 24.17 2.01
CA PHE A 187 -16.43 23.60 3.34
C PHE A 187 -16.26 24.58 4.48
N GLY A 188 -15.87 25.82 4.18
CA GLY A 188 -15.72 26.89 5.15
C GLY A 188 -14.27 27.34 5.36
N TYR A 189 -14.11 28.56 5.89
CA TYR A 189 -12.85 29.31 5.96
C TYR A 189 -11.65 28.58 6.59
N LYS A 190 -11.89 27.66 7.52
CA LYS A 190 -10.82 26.86 8.14
C LYS A 190 -10.06 25.94 7.16
N TYR A 191 -10.59 25.76 5.97
CA TYR A 191 -10.02 24.91 4.94
C TYR A 191 -9.40 25.69 3.78
N ASP A 192 -9.36 27.03 3.85
CA ASP A 192 -8.85 27.89 2.79
C ASP A 192 -7.32 28.02 2.80
N ASP A 193 -6.68 27.78 3.94
CA ASP A 193 -5.25 27.96 4.07
C ASP A 193 -4.46 26.67 3.88
N VAL A 194 -3.22 26.85 3.42
CA VAL A 194 -2.20 25.78 3.41
C VAL A 194 -1.89 25.37 4.85
N ARG A 195 -1.92 24.08 5.11
CA ARG A 195 -1.71 23.54 6.46
C ARG A 195 -0.98 22.20 6.43
N PRO A 196 -0.33 21.82 7.54
CA PRO A 196 0.18 20.47 7.69
C PRO A 196 -0.94 19.42 7.57
N GLY A 197 -0.61 18.32 6.88
CA GLY A 197 -1.42 17.11 6.83
C GLY A 197 -0.84 16.04 7.77
N TYR A 198 -0.44 14.91 7.18
CA TYR A 198 0.26 13.86 7.93
C TYR A 198 1.70 14.27 8.26
N LEU A 199 2.07 14.14 9.53
CA LEU A 199 3.46 14.21 9.99
C LEU A 199 3.68 12.98 10.87
N THR A 200 4.10 11.87 10.27
CA THR A 200 4.09 10.56 10.93
C THR A 200 5.38 9.80 10.74
N VAL A 201 5.68 8.98 11.73
CA VAL A 201 6.70 7.93 11.67
C VAL A 201 5.99 6.60 11.87
N SER A 202 6.27 5.64 11.01
CA SER A 202 5.69 4.31 11.09
C SER A 202 6.73 3.21 11.02
N GLN A 203 6.44 2.08 11.66
CA GLN A 203 7.23 0.86 11.62
C GLN A 203 6.33 -0.30 11.26
N THR A 204 6.68 -0.99 10.17
CA THR A 204 6.06 -2.25 9.78
C THR A 204 7.00 -3.41 10.06
N VAL A 205 6.47 -4.47 10.66
CA VAL A 205 7.17 -5.74 10.88
C VAL A 205 6.31 -6.89 10.35
N ARG A 206 6.98 -7.91 9.81
CA ARG A 206 6.37 -9.19 9.48
C ARG A 206 6.68 -10.18 10.59
N LEU A 207 5.65 -10.76 11.18
CA LEU A 207 5.72 -11.82 12.17
C LEU A 207 5.48 -13.20 11.51
N PRO A 208 5.74 -14.31 12.22
CA PRO A 208 5.34 -15.65 11.76
C PRO A 208 3.86 -15.72 11.40
N TYR A 209 3.47 -16.73 10.64
CA TYR A 209 2.08 -16.99 10.21
C TYR A 209 1.47 -15.91 9.31
N ASN A 210 2.31 -15.13 8.58
CA ASN A 210 1.87 -14.05 7.68
C ASN A 210 1.08 -12.94 8.41
N ILE A 211 1.50 -12.63 9.62
CA ILE A 211 0.97 -11.48 10.37
C ILE A 211 1.86 -10.28 10.09
N PHE A 212 1.26 -9.15 9.73
CA PHE A 212 1.93 -7.87 9.57
C PHE A 212 1.43 -6.91 10.64
N VAL A 213 2.36 -6.27 11.34
CA VAL A 213 2.04 -5.26 12.35
C VAL A 213 2.66 -3.94 11.93
N THR A 214 1.85 -2.89 11.88
CA THR A 214 2.31 -1.53 11.59
C THR A 214 1.93 -0.62 12.75
N GLY A 215 2.94 -0.09 13.42
CA GLY A 215 2.76 0.99 14.40
C GLY A 215 3.04 2.34 13.75
N THR A 216 2.22 3.35 14.01
CA THR A 216 2.37 4.70 13.50
C THR A 216 2.18 5.71 14.62
N ALA A 217 3.03 6.73 14.68
CA ALA A 217 2.94 7.81 15.65
C ALA A 217 3.07 9.15 14.94
N GLY A 218 2.37 10.17 15.43
CA GLY A 218 2.49 11.54 14.90
C GLY A 218 1.17 12.28 14.75
N CYS A 219 1.17 13.21 13.79
CA CYS A 219 -0.01 14.00 13.43
C CYS A 219 -0.70 13.36 12.24
N PHE A 220 -1.99 13.12 12.38
CA PHE A 220 -2.84 12.48 11.38
C PHE A 220 -3.79 13.50 10.75
N SER A 221 -4.41 13.13 9.65
CA SER A 221 -5.48 13.91 9.04
C SER A 221 -6.64 14.17 10.01
N GLY A 222 -7.33 15.30 9.82
CA GLY A 222 -8.46 15.68 10.66
C GLY A 222 -8.08 16.25 12.02
N ASN A 223 -6.89 16.85 12.12
CA ASN A 223 -6.37 17.47 13.35
C ASN A 223 -6.27 16.50 14.52
N ARG A 224 -5.87 15.25 14.25
CA ARG A 224 -5.68 14.20 15.26
C ARG A 224 -4.20 13.91 15.42
N ASN A 225 -3.74 13.73 16.65
CA ASN A 225 -2.37 13.38 17.00
C ASN A 225 -2.40 12.16 17.92
N GLY A 226 -1.39 11.31 17.85
CA GLY A 226 -1.34 10.14 18.74
C GLY A 226 -0.65 8.94 18.13
N PHE A 227 -1.21 7.78 18.43
CA PHE A 227 -0.65 6.48 18.07
C PHE A 227 -1.70 5.60 17.39
N ASP A 228 -1.24 4.81 16.43
CA ASP A 228 -2.05 3.83 15.71
C ASP A 228 -1.28 2.51 15.60
N VAL A 229 -1.97 1.41 15.79
CA VAL A 229 -1.45 0.06 15.54
C VAL A 229 -2.42 -0.67 14.65
N ASN A 230 -1.93 -1.14 13.51
CA ASN A 230 -2.67 -1.96 12.56
C ASN A 230 -2.05 -3.36 12.48
N VAL A 231 -2.89 -4.38 12.56
CA VAL A 231 -2.52 -5.78 12.43
C VAL A 231 -3.28 -6.38 11.25
N GLU A 232 -2.56 -6.99 10.33
CA GLU A 232 -3.14 -7.72 9.20
C GLU A 232 -2.71 -9.18 9.29
N TYR A 233 -3.67 -10.08 9.17
CA TYR A 233 -3.44 -11.52 9.17
C TYR A 233 -3.89 -12.15 7.87
N PHE A 234 -2.97 -12.84 7.21
CA PHE A 234 -3.22 -13.53 5.95
C PHE A 234 -3.08 -15.04 6.14
N PRO A 235 -4.19 -15.77 6.30
CA PRO A 235 -4.17 -17.23 6.43
C PRO A 235 -3.66 -17.87 5.13
N LYS A 236 -3.43 -19.18 5.15
CA LYS A 236 -3.04 -19.94 3.95
C LYS A 236 -4.10 -19.93 2.84
N LEU A 237 -5.36 -19.65 3.20
CA LEU A 237 -6.45 -19.44 2.25
C LEU A 237 -6.26 -18.06 1.59
N LYS A 238 -5.86 -18.03 0.33
CA LYS A 238 -5.49 -16.80 -0.40
C LYS A 238 -6.62 -15.78 -0.53
N ASP A 239 -7.86 -16.24 -0.48
CA ASP A 239 -9.04 -15.39 -0.73
C ASP A 239 -9.52 -14.66 0.53
N PHE A 240 -9.03 -15.05 1.72
CA PHE A 240 -9.41 -14.44 3.00
C PHE A 240 -8.26 -13.68 3.62
N TRP A 241 -8.57 -12.56 4.27
CA TRP A 241 -7.67 -11.91 5.22
C TRP A 241 -8.47 -11.18 6.29
N PHE A 242 -7.80 -10.93 7.40
CA PHE A 242 -8.38 -10.25 8.55
C PHE A 242 -7.52 -9.04 8.88
N ASP A 243 -8.16 -7.96 9.32
CA ASP A 243 -7.48 -6.77 9.82
C ASP A 243 -8.04 -6.35 11.18
N ALA A 244 -7.17 -5.83 12.01
CA ALA A 244 -7.54 -5.22 13.28
C ALA A 244 -6.70 -3.97 13.48
N ARG A 245 -7.33 -2.91 13.97
CA ARG A 245 -6.67 -1.63 14.26
C ARG A 245 -7.11 -1.11 15.60
N ALA A 246 -6.18 -0.48 16.32
CA ALA A 246 -6.46 0.27 17.51
C ALA A 246 -5.67 1.57 17.49
N SER A 247 -6.32 2.69 17.84
CA SER A 247 -5.68 3.99 17.86
C SER A 247 -6.09 4.77 19.09
N TYR A 248 -5.14 5.48 19.66
CA TYR A 248 -5.41 6.50 20.67
C TYR A 248 -4.97 7.84 20.13
N THR A 249 -5.91 8.76 19.97
CA THR A 249 -5.64 10.06 19.39
C THR A 249 -6.34 11.17 20.14
N TRP A 250 -5.74 12.36 20.14
CA TRP A 250 -6.33 13.58 20.70
C TRP A 250 -6.38 14.66 19.63
N PHE A 251 -7.23 15.64 19.84
CA PHE A 251 -7.35 16.78 18.95
C PHE A 251 -6.15 17.72 19.10
N GLY A 252 -5.61 18.17 17.98
CA GLY A 252 -4.58 19.18 17.93
C GLY A 252 -4.66 19.93 16.61
N GLU A 253 -4.86 21.23 16.67
CA GLU A 253 -5.05 22.09 15.51
C GLU A 253 -3.76 22.84 15.17
N TRP A 254 -3.43 22.84 13.90
CA TRP A 254 -2.41 23.72 13.36
C TRP A 254 -3.01 25.05 12.99
N GLY A 255 -2.41 26.11 13.50
CA GLY A 255 -2.85 27.47 13.25
C GLY A 255 -3.42 28.18 14.46
N GLU A 256 -3.31 29.48 14.45
CA GLU A 256 -3.98 30.38 15.39
C GLU A 256 -4.99 31.23 14.62
N TRP A 257 -6.26 30.92 14.79
CA TRP A 257 -7.36 31.54 14.05
C TRP A 257 -7.91 32.75 14.79
N LYS A 258 -7.91 33.91 14.13
CA LYS A 258 -8.52 35.12 14.64
C LYS A 258 -9.28 35.81 13.50
N ASN A 259 -10.55 36.10 13.72
CA ASN A 259 -11.43 36.77 12.74
C ASN A 259 -11.43 36.09 11.35
N GLY A 260 -11.45 34.78 11.31
CA GLY A 260 -11.44 33.99 10.06
C GLY A 260 -10.08 33.92 9.34
N LYS A 261 -9.01 34.51 9.91
CA LYS A 261 -7.66 34.47 9.36
C LYS A 261 -6.76 33.61 10.22
N ASN A 262 -5.92 32.77 9.59
CA ASN A 262 -4.87 32.04 10.28
C ASN A 262 -3.63 32.92 10.43
N LEU A 263 -3.38 33.43 11.62
CA LEU A 263 -2.28 34.34 11.90
C LEU A 263 -0.93 33.61 12.01
N HIS A 264 -0.97 32.34 12.47
CA HIS A 264 0.22 31.54 12.70
C HIS A 264 -0.02 30.10 12.24
N PRO A 265 0.04 29.77 10.93
CA PRO A 265 -0.37 28.49 10.36
C PRO A 265 0.41 27.26 10.90
N PHE A 266 1.61 27.48 11.46
CA PHE A 266 2.44 26.41 12.02
C PHE A 266 2.46 26.39 13.56
N LYS A 267 1.68 27.25 14.24
CA LYS A 267 1.51 27.17 15.67
C LYS A 267 0.62 25.97 16.01
N PHE A 268 1.10 25.11 16.88
CA PHE A 268 0.38 23.92 17.29
C PHE A 268 -0.32 24.11 18.61
N GLY A 269 -1.64 23.98 18.61
CA GLY A 269 -2.48 23.94 19.81
C GLY A 269 -3.06 22.56 19.99
N TYR A 270 -3.17 22.05 21.23
CA TYR A 270 -3.76 20.76 21.51
C TYR A 270 -4.72 20.79 22.68
N ASP A 271 -5.73 19.92 22.64
CA ASP A 271 -6.68 19.72 23.74
C ASP A 271 -6.48 18.33 24.37
N ARG A 272 -6.01 18.31 25.61
CA ARG A 272 -5.76 17.07 26.38
C ARG A 272 -7.03 16.28 26.66
N ASN A 273 -8.16 16.95 26.79
CA ASN A 273 -9.43 16.32 27.13
C ASN A 273 -10.15 15.69 25.93
N SER A 274 -9.61 15.89 24.72
CA SER A 274 -10.17 15.39 23.46
C SER A 274 -9.71 13.96 23.11
N GLY A 275 -9.06 13.26 24.02
CA GLY A 275 -8.59 11.88 23.82
C GLY A 275 -9.72 10.97 23.35
N ARG A 276 -9.45 10.20 22.28
CA ARG A 276 -10.38 9.20 21.74
C ARG A 276 -9.64 7.90 21.45
N VAL A 277 -10.26 6.81 21.86
CA VAL A 277 -9.87 5.47 21.44
C VAL A 277 -10.77 5.08 20.27
N THR A 278 -10.17 4.73 19.14
CA THR A 278 -10.87 4.14 17.98
C THR A 278 -10.31 2.74 17.74
N TRP A 279 -11.13 1.85 17.21
CA TRP A 279 -10.69 0.52 16.81
C TRP A 279 -11.57 0.00 15.67
N ASN A 280 -11.03 -0.92 14.89
CA ASN A 280 -11.82 -1.73 13.98
C ASN A 280 -11.30 -3.17 13.94
N ILE A 281 -12.20 -4.09 13.60
CA ILE A 281 -11.89 -5.49 13.30
C ILE A 281 -12.63 -5.83 12.03
N GLY A 282 -11.89 -6.30 11.03
CA GLY A 282 -12.41 -6.60 9.71
C GLY A 282 -12.14 -8.04 9.27
N ALA A 283 -13.09 -8.59 8.53
CA ALA A 283 -12.95 -9.83 7.78
C ALA A 283 -13.21 -9.52 6.30
N ASN A 284 -12.31 -9.96 5.44
CA ASN A 284 -12.34 -9.67 4.03
C ASN A 284 -12.28 -10.96 3.22
N TYR A 285 -13.05 -11.00 2.13
CA TYR A 285 -13.09 -12.12 1.20
C TYR A 285 -13.02 -11.62 -0.24
N TYR A 286 -12.17 -12.26 -1.05
CA TYR A 286 -12.05 -11.96 -2.46
C TYR A 286 -12.72 -13.02 -3.31
N LEU A 287 -13.75 -12.61 -4.05
CA LEU A 287 -14.52 -13.45 -4.98
C LEU A 287 -13.83 -13.41 -6.35
N ARG A 288 -13.02 -14.42 -6.64
CA ARG A 288 -12.20 -14.50 -7.88
C ARG A 288 -13.06 -14.45 -9.15
N GLU A 289 -14.17 -15.18 -9.19
CA GLU A 289 -15.05 -15.26 -10.36
C GLU A 289 -15.61 -13.89 -10.78
N PHE A 290 -15.81 -13.01 -9.80
CA PHE A 290 -16.38 -11.68 -10.02
C PHE A 290 -15.33 -10.56 -9.93
N ASN A 291 -14.07 -10.87 -9.67
CA ASN A 291 -13.05 -9.87 -9.35
C ASN A 291 -13.56 -8.86 -8.32
N SER A 292 -14.17 -9.35 -7.27
CA SER A 292 -14.86 -8.53 -6.28
C SER A 292 -14.41 -8.83 -4.86
N GLN A 293 -14.39 -7.82 -4.02
CA GLN A 293 -14.05 -7.90 -2.61
C GLN A 293 -15.30 -7.67 -1.77
N LEU A 294 -15.53 -8.54 -0.80
CA LEU A 294 -16.52 -8.39 0.25
C LEU A 294 -15.78 -8.13 1.56
N SER A 295 -16.15 -7.08 2.29
CA SER A 295 -15.56 -6.75 3.58
C SER A 295 -16.65 -6.49 4.61
N VAL A 296 -16.52 -7.08 5.79
CA VAL A 296 -17.37 -6.82 6.95
C VAL A 296 -16.47 -6.28 8.06
N ARG A 297 -16.86 -5.17 8.66
CA ARG A 297 -16.07 -4.51 9.68
C ARG A 297 -16.93 -4.05 10.85
N ALA A 298 -16.53 -4.41 12.07
CA ALA A 298 -17.01 -3.76 13.29
C ALA A 298 -16.02 -2.65 13.67
N GLU A 299 -16.54 -1.48 14.01
CA GLU A 299 -15.70 -0.29 14.21
C GLU A 299 -16.23 0.60 15.32
N LYS A 300 -15.31 1.14 16.12
CA LYS A 300 -15.54 2.29 16.99
C LYS A 300 -14.99 3.53 16.31
N TYR A 301 -15.88 4.43 15.98
CA TYR A 301 -15.61 5.65 15.22
C TYR A 301 -15.02 6.79 16.07
N ILE A 302 -14.58 7.86 15.40
CA ILE A 302 -13.92 9.01 16.07
C ILE A 302 -14.84 9.70 17.07
N GLN A 303 -16.14 9.78 16.81
CA GLN A 303 -17.10 10.40 17.72
C GLN A 303 -17.44 9.52 18.93
N GLY A 304 -17.05 8.26 18.91
CA GLY A 304 -17.19 7.31 20.02
C GLY A 304 -18.24 6.24 19.81
N GLU A 305 -19.07 6.34 18.76
CA GLU A 305 -20.08 5.36 18.39
C GLU A 305 -19.43 4.04 17.95
N CYS A 306 -20.14 2.96 18.13
CA CYS A 306 -19.79 1.66 17.57
C CYS A 306 -20.79 1.27 16.49
N GLY A 307 -20.30 0.68 15.41
CA GLY A 307 -21.17 0.24 14.32
C GLY A 307 -20.57 -0.89 13.52
N VAL A 308 -21.33 -1.35 12.54
CA VAL A 308 -20.91 -2.36 11.58
C VAL A 308 -21.01 -1.78 10.17
N ARG A 309 -20.01 -2.07 9.35
CA ARG A 309 -19.96 -1.68 7.94
C ARG A 309 -19.75 -2.90 7.06
N LEU A 310 -20.48 -2.94 5.95
CA LEU A 310 -20.36 -3.92 4.88
C LEU A 310 -19.95 -3.18 3.61
N ASP A 311 -18.87 -3.61 2.95
CA ASP A 311 -18.43 -3.09 1.66
C ASP A 311 -18.43 -4.21 0.62
N LEU A 312 -18.96 -3.93 -0.57
CA LEU A 312 -18.85 -4.76 -1.76
C LEU A 312 -18.16 -3.94 -2.86
N ILE A 313 -16.97 -4.36 -3.27
CA ILE A 313 -16.13 -3.63 -4.22
C ILE A 313 -15.84 -4.50 -5.43
N ARG A 314 -16.21 -4.04 -6.62
CA ARG A 314 -15.85 -4.65 -7.90
C ARG A 314 -14.58 -4.01 -8.43
N HIS A 315 -13.55 -4.81 -8.67
CA HIS A 315 -12.30 -4.39 -9.29
C HIS A 315 -12.37 -4.59 -10.81
N MET A 316 -11.93 -3.59 -11.55
CA MET A 316 -11.79 -3.60 -12.99
C MET A 316 -10.36 -3.18 -13.34
N LYS A 317 -9.93 -3.37 -14.58
CA LYS A 317 -8.54 -3.08 -15.00
C LYS A 317 -8.03 -1.71 -14.56
N ASN A 318 -8.83 -0.66 -14.75
CA ASN A 318 -8.41 0.73 -14.52
C ASN A 318 -9.19 1.44 -13.40
N CYS A 319 -10.19 0.81 -12.83
CA CYS A 319 -11.00 1.41 -11.76
C CYS A 319 -11.60 0.35 -10.84
N SER A 320 -12.11 0.81 -9.70
CA SER A 320 -12.92 -0.01 -8.81
C SER A 320 -14.17 0.77 -8.43
N ILE A 321 -15.30 0.09 -8.38
CA ILE A 321 -16.57 0.64 -7.92
C ILE A 321 -17.04 -0.20 -6.75
N GLY A 322 -17.42 0.44 -5.65
CA GLY A 322 -17.91 -0.23 -4.47
C GLY A 322 -19.18 0.42 -3.95
N PHE A 323 -19.99 -0.38 -3.29
CA PHE A 323 -21.12 0.06 -2.50
C PHE A 323 -20.89 -0.34 -1.05
N TYR A 324 -21.34 0.48 -0.14
CA TYR A 324 -21.29 0.15 1.27
C TYR A 324 -22.60 0.48 1.96
N GLY A 325 -22.88 -0.31 2.97
CA GLY A 325 -23.92 -0.06 3.96
C GLY A 325 -23.32 -0.10 5.34
N MET A 326 -23.81 0.73 6.25
CA MET A 326 -23.38 0.76 7.62
C MET A 326 -24.54 0.96 8.57
N TYR A 327 -24.41 0.38 9.76
CA TYR A 327 -25.34 0.59 10.86
C TYR A 327 -24.55 1.12 12.06
N VAL A 328 -24.90 2.33 12.50
CA VAL A 328 -24.26 3.00 13.64
C VAL A 328 -25.37 3.47 14.58
N PRO A 329 -25.78 2.64 15.55
CA PRO A 329 -26.78 3.03 16.52
C PRO A 329 -26.31 4.25 17.33
N SER A 330 -27.18 5.22 17.49
CA SER A 330 -26.97 6.41 18.29
C SER A 330 -28.28 6.84 18.93
N ASP A 331 -28.23 7.31 20.18
CA ASP A 331 -29.40 7.80 20.90
C ASP A 331 -29.98 9.08 20.24
N ASP A 332 -29.16 9.80 19.48
CA ASP A 332 -29.54 11.04 18.78
C ASP A 332 -30.11 10.80 17.36
N HIS A 333 -30.12 9.54 16.88
CA HIS A 333 -30.54 9.18 15.51
C HIS A 333 -31.54 8.03 15.48
N ASN A 334 -32.71 8.32 14.96
CA ASN A 334 -33.80 7.33 14.87
C ASN A 334 -33.54 6.16 13.90
N GLU A 335 -32.58 6.27 12.99
CA GLU A 335 -32.42 5.27 11.93
C GLU A 335 -31.06 4.58 11.87
N GLY A 336 -30.00 5.13 12.40
CA GLY A 336 -28.66 4.48 12.48
C GLY A 336 -28.08 3.89 11.19
N VAL A 337 -28.88 3.78 10.14
CA VAL A 337 -28.55 3.17 8.85
C VAL A 337 -28.06 4.24 7.89
N ASN A 338 -26.94 3.98 7.25
CA ASN A 338 -26.38 4.81 6.22
C ASN A 338 -25.70 3.97 5.15
N GLY A 339 -25.37 4.56 4.02
CA GLY A 339 -24.69 3.88 2.94
C GLY A 339 -24.24 4.83 1.86
N GLY A 340 -23.61 4.27 0.87
CA GLY A 340 -23.11 5.07 -0.23
C GLY A 340 -22.35 4.23 -1.25
N PHE A 341 -21.60 4.92 -2.08
CA PHE A 341 -20.75 4.26 -3.05
C PHE A 341 -19.32 4.83 -3.01
N ARG A 342 -18.39 4.03 -3.48
CA ARG A 342 -16.99 4.36 -3.62
C ARG A 342 -16.59 4.20 -5.08
N PHE A 343 -15.82 5.13 -5.58
CA PHE A 343 -15.23 5.10 -6.90
C PHE A 343 -13.73 5.35 -6.80
N VAL A 344 -12.94 4.48 -7.43
CA VAL A 344 -11.48 4.58 -7.44
C VAL A 344 -10.98 4.37 -8.85
N VAL A 345 -10.11 5.24 -9.33
CA VAL A 345 -9.41 5.13 -10.62
C VAL A 345 -7.95 4.81 -10.35
N LYS A 346 -7.43 3.81 -11.03
CA LYS A 346 -5.99 3.58 -11.13
C LYS A 346 -5.41 4.66 -12.05
N LEU A 347 -4.46 5.41 -11.53
CA LEU A 347 -3.79 6.40 -12.36
C LEU A 347 -2.84 5.69 -13.34
N PRO A 348 -2.52 6.29 -14.52
CA PRO A 348 -1.79 5.60 -15.58
C PRO A 348 -0.51 4.92 -15.10
N PRO A 349 -0.26 3.66 -15.50
CA PRO A 349 0.92 2.91 -15.11
C PRO A 349 2.12 3.42 -15.93
N TYR A 350 2.97 4.24 -15.34
CA TYR A 350 4.20 4.68 -15.98
C TYR A 350 5.38 4.59 -15.03
N LYS A 351 6.56 4.51 -15.61
CA LYS A 351 7.82 4.37 -14.89
C LYS A 351 8.38 5.74 -14.52
N TYR A 352 8.77 5.90 -13.28
CA TYR A 352 9.54 7.05 -12.82
C TYR A 352 11.02 6.72 -12.74
N LYS A 353 11.85 7.66 -13.13
CA LYS A 353 13.29 7.55 -12.92
C LYS A 353 13.73 8.54 -11.85
N ARG A 354 14.43 8.05 -10.84
CA ARG A 354 15.18 8.87 -9.91
C ARG A 354 16.47 9.33 -10.60
N ARG A 355 16.74 10.61 -10.59
CA ARG A 355 17.94 11.19 -11.22
C ARG A 355 18.85 11.74 -10.15
N GLY A 356 19.98 11.08 -9.89
CA GLY A 356 20.96 11.50 -8.88
C GLY A 356 20.33 11.65 -7.49
N TYR A 357 20.56 12.76 -6.85
CA TYR A 357 20.04 13.10 -5.51
C TYR A 357 18.65 13.77 -5.55
N VAL A 358 18.11 14.02 -6.74
CA VAL A 358 16.80 14.67 -6.87
C VAL A 358 15.71 13.69 -6.44
N PRO A 359 14.77 14.10 -5.56
CA PRO A 359 13.63 13.28 -5.18
C PRO A 359 12.84 12.83 -6.41
N ARG A 360 12.32 11.61 -6.35
CA ARG A 360 11.37 11.16 -7.35
C ARG A 360 10.04 11.86 -7.10
N VAL A 361 9.57 12.63 -8.08
CA VAL A 361 8.25 13.26 -8.03
C VAL A 361 7.24 12.36 -8.71
N THR A 362 6.19 12.01 -8.00
CA THR A 362 5.13 11.12 -8.48
C THR A 362 3.76 11.56 -7.93
N THR A 363 2.69 10.99 -8.43
CA THR A 363 1.37 11.12 -7.82
C THR A 363 1.04 9.81 -7.09
N SER A 364 -0.03 9.76 -6.30
CA SER A 364 -0.55 8.49 -5.77
C SER A 364 -0.87 7.50 -6.90
N SER A 365 -0.81 6.20 -6.60
CA SER A 365 -1.13 5.14 -7.59
C SER A 365 -2.62 5.09 -7.95
N ILE A 366 -3.47 5.60 -7.08
CA ILE A 366 -4.92 5.65 -7.23
C ILE A 366 -5.44 7.04 -6.88
N TRP A 367 -6.59 7.38 -7.45
CA TRP A 367 -7.41 8.51 -7.05
C TRP A 367 -8.85 8.04 -6.91
N GLY A 368 -9.55 8.52 -5.90
CA GLY A 368 -10.93 8.14 -5.70
C GLY A 368 -11.65 9.01 -4.68
N PHE A 369 -12.94 8.77 -4.56
CA PHE A 369 -13.80 9.40 -3.58
C PHE A 369 -14.85 8.41 -3.07
N GLU A 370 -15.42 8.72 -1.93
CA GLU A 370 -16.53 8.02 -1.32
C GLU A 370 -17.70 9.00 -1.15
N TYR A 371 -18.84 8.62 -1.67
CA TYR A 371 -20.10 9.33 -1.51
C TYR A 371 -20.90 8.70 -0.39
N ASN A 372 -21.43 9.53 0.51
CA ASN A 372 -22.27 9.13 1.61
C ASN A 372 -23.70 9.59 1.34
N ALA A 373 -24.65 8.68 1.26
CA ALA A 373 -26.04 8.98 0.95
C ALA A 373 -26.78 9.70 2.09
N GLY A 374 -26.31 9.56 3.33
CA GLY A 374 -26.88 10.21 4.52
C GLY A 374 -26.70 11.73 4.60
N GLY A 375 -26.20 12.37 3.57
CA GLY A 375 -26.06 13.82 3.50
C GLY A 375 -25.10 14.40 4.54
N THR A 376 -25.62 15.09 5.54
CA THR A 376 -24.85 15.69 6.64
C THR A 376 -24.49 14.72 7.75
N PHE A 377 -24.58 13.41 7.50
CA PHE A 377 -24.29 12.38 8.48
C PHE A 377 -22.84 12.49 9.00
N VAL A 378 -22.70 12.85 10.25
CA VAL A 378 -21.41 13.11 10.90
C VAL A 378 -20.86 11.85 11.56
N TYR A 379 -21.73 10.91 11.88
CA TYR A 379 -21.42 9.66 12.58
C TYR A 379 -20.78 8.62 11.64
N GLY A 380 -20.08 7.67 12.22
CA GLY A 380 -19.43 6.65 11.43
C GLY A 380 -18.20 7.13 10.64
N GLN A 381 -17.52 8.15 11.14
CA GLN A 381 -16.27 8.63 10.55
C GLN A 381 -15.09 7.80 11.04
N SER A 382 -14.57 6.96 10.15
CA SER A 382 -13.39 6.13 10.43
C SER A 382 -12.13 6.97 10.60
N PHE A 383 -11.30 6.58 11.55
CA PHE A 383 -9.96 7.11 11.69
C PHE A 383 -9.06 6.61 10.55
N LYS A 384 -8.19 7.49 10.04
CA LYS A 384 -7.27 7.17 8.93
C LYS A 384 -5.84 7.53 9.32
N ALA A 385 -4.97 6.51 9.32
CA ALA A 385 -3.60 6.63 9.80
C ALA A 385 -2.59 7.08 8.72
N ASN A 386 -2.96 7.05 7.44
CA ASN A 386 -2.08 7.48 6.35
C ASN A 386 -2.87 8.02 5.15
N ALA A 387 -2.15 8.66 4.23
CA ALA A 387 -2.75 9.31 3.07
C ALA A 387 -3.43 8.33 2.09
N GLN A 388 -2.92 7.13 1.94
CA GLN A 388 -3.50 6.11 1.06
C GLN A 388 -4.88 5.67 1.55
N MET A 389 -5.06 5.51 2.84
CA MET A 389 -6.35 5.16 3.44
C MET A 389 -7.43 6.21 3.21
N ASN A 390 -7.07 7.46 2.99
CA ASN A 390 -8.01 8.51 2.63
C ASN A 390 -8.58 8.33 1.23
N MET A 391 -7.87 7.61 0.36
CA MET A 391 -8.26 7.46 -1.03
C MET A 391 -8.99 6.14 -1.29
N SER A 392 -8.46 5.02 -0.78
CA SER A 392 -9.07 3.70 -0.89
C SER A 392 -8.31 2.69 -0.05
N GLU A 393 -8.98 1.62 0.35
CA GLU A 393 -8.33 0.42 0.87
C GLU A 393 -7.89 -0.44 -0.30
N ALA A 394 -6.61 -0.51 -0.53
CA ALA A 394 -6.04 -1.32 -1.60
C ALA A 394 -5.67 -2.71 -1.09
N ILE A 395 -6.07 -3.73 -1.83
CA ILE A 395 -5.66 -5.13 -1.59
C ILE A 395 -4.36 -5.46 -2.35
N LYS A 396 -3.49 -4.49 -2.43
CA LYS A 396 -2.29 -4.41 -3.29
C LYS A 396 -1.44 -5.69 -3.33
N TYR A 397 -1.35 -6.39 -2.22
CA TYR A 397 -0.54 -7.60 -2.09
C TYR A 397 -1.37 -8.85 -1.79
N ASN A 398 -2.69 -8.82 -1.96
CA ASN A 398 -3.48 -10.04 -1.86
C ASN A 398 -3.13 -10.98 -3.04
N PRO A 399 -2.74 -12.25 -2.80
CA PRO A 399 -2.32 -13.15 -3.85
C PRO A 399 -3.39 -13.41 -4.90
N ALA A 400 -4.64 -13.60 -4.49
CA ALA A 400 -5.73 -13.88 -5.40
C ALA A 400 -6.05 -12.68 -6.31
N TYR A 401 -6.05 -11.47 -5.74
CA TYR A 401 -6.22 -10.25 -6.49
C TYR A 401 -5.04 -10.01 -7.46
N LEU A 402 -3.82 -10.20 -6.98
CA LEU A 402 -2.63 -9.97 -7.80
C LEU A 402 -2.51 -10.99 -8.95
N GLU A 403 -2.88 -12.25 -8.74
CA GLU A 403 -2.97 -13.25 -9.81
C GLU A 403 -3.90 -12.77 -10.94
N GLN A 404 -5.06 -12.18 -10.62
CA GLN A 404 -5.97 -11.61 -11.61
C GLN A 404 -5.40 -10.37 -12.31
N GLU A 405 -4.78 -9.47 -11.56
CA GLU A 405 -4.20 -8.25 -12.13
C GLU A 405 -3.02 -8.55 -13.07
N LEU A 406 -2.19 -9.54 -12.74
CA LEU A 406 -1.08 -9.97 -13.61
C LEU A 406 -1.56 -10.56 -14.94
N LEU A 407 -2.74 -11.14 -15.00
CA LEU A 407 -3.35 -11.63 -16.24
C LEU A 407 -3.88 -10.47 -17.12
N ASN A 408 -4.21 -9.34 -16.52
CA ASN A 408 -4.76 -8.16 -17.20
C ASN A 408 -3.67 -7.22 -17.77
N PHE A 409 -2.44 -7.43 -17.36
CA PHE A 409 -1.25 -6.69 -17.82
C PHE A 409 -0.60 -7.39 -19.06
#